data_4e47076b32e46152953d0b4699df5909
#
_entry.id   4e47076b32e46152953d0b4699df5909
#
_cell.length_a   1.000
_cell.length_b   1.000
_cell.length_c   1.000
_cell.angle_alpha   90.00
_cell.angle_beta   90.00
_cell.angle_gamma   90.00
#
_symmetry.space_group_name_H-M   'P 1'
#
loop_
_entity.id
_entity.type
_entity.pdbx_description
1 polymer ?
#
loop_
_entity_poly.entity_id
_entity_poly.type
_entity_poly.pdbx_seq_one_letter_code
_entity_poly.pdbx_strand_id
1 'polypeptide(L)'
;MSLPLITLGGVPIVLHAGAPDQSDTPLLGETVVRLSGGAAVKMTHWGKASGAISGQGWMPPGLDGLDYSQPLELRLTAQESIVGDGLSHTLTSLPRPDTQPLAFALVGADWVPTACRVIEAVATVDLVVGATRYMVQWMPVYNVFASKPPKSMSASQATFGWSIAWEEI
;
A
#
# COMPACT_ATOMS: atom_id res chain seq x y z
N MET A 1 5.75 2.86 21.51
CA MET A 1 4.95 2.73 20.28
C MET A 1 5.73 1.84 19.30
N SER A 2 5.17 0.72 18.89
CA SER A 2 5.81 -0.18 17.93
C SER A 2 5.64 0.40 16.54
N LEU A 3 6.71 0.44 15.73
CA LEU A 3 6.62 0.78 14.32
C LEU A 3 5.83 -0.29 13.58
N PRO A 4 4.94 0.09 12.64
CA PRO A 4 4.21 -0.88 11.85
C PRO A 4 5.17 -1.69 10.97
N LEU A 5 4.95 -2.99 10.92
CA LEU A 5 5.71 -3.90 10.06
C LEU A 5 4.83 -4.35 8.89
N ILE A 6 5.45 -4.73 7.78
CA ILE A 6 4.76 -5.46 6.73
C ILE A 6 4.36 -6.83 7.29
N THR A 7 3.14 -7.26 7.05
CA THR A 7 2.68 -8.60 7.40
C THR A 7 2.07 -9.29 6.19
N LEU A 8 2.39 -10.56 6.00
CA LEU A 8 1.79 -11.42 4.99
C LEU A 8 1.19 -12.65 5.66
N GLY A 9 -0.12 -12.86 5.49
CA GLY A 9 -0.84 -13.97 6.12
C GLY A 9 -0.70 -13.98 7.65
N GLY A 10 -0.61 -12.80 8.28
CA GLY A 10 -0.41 -12.64 9.71
C GLY A 10 1.04 -12.77 10.20
N VAL A 11 1.98 -13.13 9.33
CA VAL A 11 3.40 -13.23 9.68
C VAL A 11 4.09 -11.89 9.48
N PRO A 12 4.65 -11.26 10.52
CA PRO A 12 5.36 -9.99 10.39
C PRO A 12 6.76 -10.20 9.79
N ILE A 13 7.13 -9.32 8.87
CA ILE A 13 8.49 -9.27 8.32
C ILE A 13 9.30 -8.31 9.18
N VAL A 14 10.12 -8.88 10.05
CA VAL A 14 10.96 -8.11 10.97
C VAL A 14 12.24 -7.63 10.28
N LEU A 15 12.85 -6.56 10.82
CA LEU A 15 14.04 -5.94 10.25
C LEU A 15 15.27 -6.86 10.17
N HIS A 16 15.29 -7.97 10.91
CA HIS A 16 16.33 -8.99 10.80
C HIS A 16 16.36 -9.68 9.43
N ALA A 17 15.23 -9.70 8.72
CA ALA A 17 15.16 -10.16 7.34
C ALA A 17 15.60 -9.08 6.31
N GLY A 18 16.01 -7.91 6.79
CA GLY A 18 16.33 -6.72 6.01
C GLY A 18 15.16 -5.73 5.99
N ALA A 19 15.49 -4.45 5.88
CA ALA A 19 14.49 -3.42 5.63
C ALA A 19 13.83 -3.69 4.27
N PRO A 20 12.50 -3.91 4.22
CA PRO A 20 11.85 -4.30 2.99
C PRO A 20 11.66 -3.11 2.05
N ASP A 21 12.08 -3.27 0.81
CA ASP A 21 11.71 -2.39 -0.29
C ASP A 21 10.34 -2.80 -0.82
N GLN A 22 9.47 -1.82 -1.06
CA GLN A 22 8.11 -2.01 -1.57
C GLN A 22 7.97 -1.29 -2.91
N SER A 23 7.34 -1.96 -3.87
CA SER A 23 6.95 -1.36 -5.14
C SER A 23 5.52 -1.78 -5.46
N ASP A 24 4.70 -0.79 -5.80
CA ASP A 24 3.31 -1.01 -6.16
C ASP A 24 3.08 -0.60 -7.61
N THR A 25 2.31 -1.38 -8.32
CA THR A 25 1.97 -1.14 -9.72
C THR A 25 0.47 -1.32 -9.89
N PRO A 26 -0.24 -0.33 -10.46
CA PRO A 26 -1.64 -0.50 -10.78
C PRO A 26 -1.84 -1.65 -11.78
N LEU A 27 -2.75 -2.56 -11.45
CA LEU A 27 -3.20 -3.62 -12.35
C LEU A 27 -4.56 -3.21 -12.89
N LEU A 28 -4.59 -2.70 -14.13
CA LEU A 28 -5.77 -2.07 -14.71
C LEU A 28 -6.27 -2.87 -15.91
N GLY A 29 -7.56 -3.20 -15.89
CA GLY A 29 -8.29 -3.70 -17.05
C GLY A 29 -8.77 -2.52 -17.89
N GLU A 30 -7.88 -1.89 -18.65
CA GLU A 30 -8.19 -0.72 -19.46
C GLU A 30 -7.71 -0.84 -20.90
N THR A 31 -8.39 -0.14 -21.77
CA THR A 31 -7.98 0.01 -23.18
C THR A 31 -8.27 1.40 -23.68
N VAL A 32 -7.46 1.87 -24.62
CA VAL A 32 -7.68 3.13 -25.32
C VAL A 32 -8.01 2.81 -26.76
N VAL A 33 -9.21 3.20 -27.19
CA VAL A 33 -9.69 3.05 -28.57
C VAL A 33 -9.67 4.41 -29.25
N ARG A 34 -9.19 4.47 -30.50
CA ARG A 34 -9.27 5.68 -31.30
C ARG A 34 -10.44 5.59 -32.27
N LEU A 35 -11.28 6.61 -32.25
CA LEU A 35 -12.37 6.76 -33.16
C LEU A 35 -11.88 7.19 -34.56
N SER A 36 -12.74 7.13 -35.57
CA SER A 36 -12.40 7.47 -36.96
C SER A 36 -11.84 8.88 -37.13
N GLY A 37 -12.21 9.83 -36.27
CA GLY A 37 -11.66 11.19 -36.24
C GLY A 37 -10.36 11.34 -35.41
N GLY A 38 -9.74 10.24 -34.94
CA GLY A 38 -8.52 10.28 -34.16
C GLY A 38 -8.71 10.55 -32.66
N ALA A 39 -9.92 10.87 -32.22
CA ALA A 39 -10.22 11.08 -30.81
C ALA A 39 -10.02 9.78 -30.00
N ALA A 40 -9.34 9.89 -28.86
CA ALA A 40 -9.10 8.76 -27.97
C ALA A 40 -10.25 8.61 -26.97
N VAL A 41 -10.76 7.39 -26.82
CA VAL A 41 -11.70 7.01 -25.76
C VAL A 41 -11.04 5.96 -24.89
N LYS A 42 -10.89 6.27 -23.59
CA LYS A 42 -10.37 5.33 -22.60
C LYS A 42 -11.54 4.57 -21.98
N MET A 43 -11.47 3.26 -22.04
CA MET A 43 -12.40 2.35 -21.37
C MET A 43 -11.67 1.72 -20.20
N THR A 44 -12.21 1.88 -18.98
CA THR A 44 -11.69 1.24 -17.76
C THR A 44 -12.76 0.29 -17.25
N HIS A 45 -12.43 -0.97 -17.09
CA HIS A 45 -13.35 -2.01 -16.64
C HIS A 45 -13.16 -2.33 -15.15
N TRP A 46 -11.92 -2.43 -14.70
CA TRP A 46 -11.56 -2.72 -13.31
C TRP A 46 -10.16 -2.19 -12.99
N GLY A 47 -9.91 -1.97 -11.71
CA GLY A 47 -8.59 -1.60 -11.21
C GLY A 47 -8.30 -2.38 -9.93
N LYS A 48 -7.10 -2.93 -9.85
CA LYS A 48 -6.54 -3.67 -8.73
C LYS A 48 -5.11 -3.19 -8.48
N ALA A 49 -4.54 -3.60 -7.35
CA ALA A 49 -3.15 -3.36 -7.03
C ALA A 49 -2.31 -4.63 -7.24
N SER A 50 -1.08 -4.45 -7.64
CA SER A 50 -0.06 -5.49 -7.67
C SER A 50 1.27 -4.90 -7.24
N GLY A 51 2.23 -5.74 -6.91
CA GLY A 51 3.53 -5.22 -6.53
C GLY A 51 4.53 -6.29 -6.15
N ALA A 52 5.64 -5.81 -5.61
CA ALA A 52 6.68 -6.66 -5.08
C ALA A 52 7.22 -6.10 -3.76
N ILE A 53 7.64 -7.02 -2.91
CA ILE A 53 8.33 -6.71 -1.66
C ILE A 53 9.61 -7.51 -1.65
N SER A 54 10.73 -6.88 -1.38
CA SER A 54 12.02 -7.56 -1.35
C SER A 54 12.87 -7.06 -0.19
N GLY A 55 13.78 -7.90 0.25
CA GLY A 55 14.71 -7.55 1.30
C GLY A 55 15.93 -8.45 1.32
N GLN A 56 16.95 -8.01 2.05
CA GLN A 56 18.15 -8.78 2.30
C GLN A 56 18.59 -8.54 3.74
N GLY A 57 18.68 -9.60 4.52
CA GLY A 57 19.03 -9.54 5.92
C GLY A 57 19.81 -10.75 6.40
N TRP A 58 20.14 -10.78 7.66
CA TRP A 58 20.91 -11.88 8.26
C TRP A 58 20.04 -13.05 8.74
N MET A 59 18.71 -12.91 8.64
CA MET A 59 17.76 -14.00 8.89
C MET A 59 16.76 -14.09 7.72
N PRO A 60 16.26 -15.30 7.39
CA PRO A 60 15.17 -15.47 6.45
C PRO A 60 13.85 -14.89 7.03
N PRO A 61 12.91 -14.44 6.19
CA PRO A 61 11.68 -13.77 6.65
C PRO A 61 10.64 -14.67 7.34
N GLY A 62 10.82 -16.01 7.32
CA GLY A 62 9.91 -16.92 8.00
C GLY A 62 8.58 -17.18 7.29
N LEU A 63 8.52 -17.00 5.98
CA LEU A 63 7.29 -17.07 5.18
C LEU A 63 7.06 -18.45 4.52
N ASP A 64 7.89 -19.44 4.78
CA ASP A 64 7.82 -20.74 4.10
C ASP A 64 6.60 -21.59 4.50
N GLY A 65 6.00 -21.32 5.65
CA GLY A 65 4.86 -22.05 6.19
C GLY A 65 3.49 -21.53 5.73
N LEU A 66 3.44 -20.49 4.91
CA LEU A 66 2.19 -19.93 4.41
C LEU A 66 1.61 -20.78 3.26
N ASP A 67 0.29 -20.83 3.17
CA ASP A 67 -0.41 -21.46 2.06
C ASP A 67 -0.61 -20.47 0.92
N TYR A 68 0.29 -20.49 -0.04
CA TYR A 68 0.25 -19.62 -1.22
C TYR A 68 -0.80 -20.01 -2.26
N SER A 69 -1.53 -21.10 -2.04
CA SER A 69 -2.67 -21.48 -2.89
C SER A 69 -3.94 -20.73 -2.53
N GLN A 70 -3.96 -20.06 -1.38
CA GLN A 70 -5.09 -19.30 -0.87
C GLN A 70 -4.78 -17.80 -0.86
N PRO A 71 -5.82 -16.94 -0.89
CA PRO A 71 -5.64 -15.51 -0.65
C PRO A 71 -5.02 -15.25 0.73
N LEU A 72 -4.06 -14.35 0.77
CA LEU A 72 -3.38 -13.94 2.00
C LEU A 72 -3.64 -12.46 2.27
N GLU A 73 -3.83 -12.10 3.53
CA GLU A 73 -3.88 -10.69 3.93
C GLU A 73 -2.47 -10.10 3.89
N LEU A 74 -2.32 -9.02 3.14
CA LEU A 74 -1.08 -8.25 3.04
C LEU A 74 -1.28 -6.86 3.64
N ARG A 75 -0.51 -6.52 4.67
CA ARG A 75 -0.47 -5.18 5.25
C ARG A 75 0.84 -4.51 4.85
N LEU A 76 0.73 -3.45 4.10
CA LEU A 76 1.87 -2.66 3.64
C LEU A 76 2.20 -1.51 4.60
N THR A 77 3.41 -0.97 4.48
CA THR A 77 3.85 0.24 5.19
C THR A 77 4.07 1.41 4.24
N ALA A 78 4.10 1.16 2.93
CA ALA A 78 4.04 2.21 1.92
C ALA A 78 2.69 2.93 2.04
N GLN A 79 2.74 4.26 2.16
CA GLN A 79 1.53 5.06 2.34
C GLN A 79 0.90 5.41 1.00
N GLU A 80 -0.41 5.28 0.92
CA GLU A 80 -1.22 5.91 -0.10
C GLU A 80 -1.68 7.29 0.37
N SER A 81 -2.00 8.16 -0.56
CA SER A 81 -2.49 9.50 -0.25
C SER A 81 -3.53 9.98 -1.24
N ILE A 82 -4.51 10.73 -0.74
CA ILE A 82 -5.53 11.41 -1.55
C ILE A 82 -5.65 12.85 -1.11
N VAL A 83 -5.85 13.74 -2.07
CA VAL A 83 -6.03 15.18 -1.83
C VAL A 83 -7.36 15.61 -2.42
N GLY A 84 -8.12 16.40 -1.67
CA GLY A 84 -9.39 16.97 -2.11
C GLY A 84 -9.73 18.26 -1.36
N ASP A 85 -10.79 18.93 -1.81
CA ASP A 85 -11.22 20.22 -1.25
C ASP A 85 -12.22 20.05 -0.09
N GLY A 86 -12.87 18.87 -0.01
CA GLY A 86 -13.87 18.57 1.03
C GLY A 86 -13.27 17.99 2.31
N LEU A 87 -14.11 17.85 3.32
CA LEU A 87 -13.75 17.21 4.60
C LEU A 87 -13.94 15.69 4.60
N SER A 88 -14.61 15.13 3.60
CA SER A 88 -14.88 13.70 3.48
C SER A 88 -14.17 13.16 2.24
N HIS A 89 -13.40 12.10 2.40
CA HIS A 89 -12.61 11.47 1.35
C HIS A 89 -12.89 9.98 1.33
N THR A 90 -13.26 9.45 0.17
CA THR A 90 -13.36 8.00 -0.06
C THR A 90 -11.97 7.49 -0.40
N LEU A 91 -11.43 6.60 0.42
CA LEU A 91 -10.10 6.01 0.23
C LEU A 91 -10.13 5.00 -0.92
N THR A 92 -9.04 4.90 -1.66
CA THR A 92 -8.90 3.98 -2.80
C THR A 92 -8.67 2.54 -2.38
N SER A 93 -8.19 2.33 -1.15
CA SER A 93 -7.99 1.02 -0.53
C SER A 93 -8.40 1.07 0.94
N LEU A 94 -8.57 -0.09 1.56
CA LEU A 94 -8.86 -0.15 2.98
C LEU A 94 -7.60 0.18 3.79
N PRO A 95 -7.71 1.04 4.81
CA PRO A 95 -6.60 1.30 5.72
C PRO A 95 -6.40 0.07 6.63
N ARG A 96 -5.15 -0.21 6.95
CA ARG A 96 -4.84 -1.29 7.88
C ARG A 96 -5.36 -0.96 9.29
N PRO A 97 -5.92 -1.97 10.01
CA PRO A 97 -6.63 -1.71 11.27
C PRO A 97 -5.71 -1.38 12.46
N ASP A 98 -4.42 -1.66 12.34
CA ASP A 98 -3.43 -1.48 13.41
C ASP A 98 -2.67 -0.14 13.31
N THR A 99 -3.02 0.72 12.35
CA THR A 99 -2.45 2.06 12.18
C THR A 99 -3.55 3.10 11.98
N GLN A 100 -3.32 4.30 12.50
CA GLN A 100 -4.22 5.43 12.28
C GLN A 100 -3.81 6.18 11.02
N PRO A 101 -4.74 6.45 10.09
CA PRO A 101 -4.52 7.36 8.99
C PRO A 101 -4.14 8.76 9.49
N LEU A 102 -3.31 9.45 8.71
CA LEU A 102 -2.87 10.81 8.97
C LEU A 102 -3.62 11.77 8.05
N ALA A 103 -3.97 12.94 8.58
CA ALA A 103 -4.57 13.99 7.77
C ALA A 103 -3.82 15.30 7.90
N PHE A 104 -3.82 16.06 6.82
CA PHE A 104 -3.18 17.35 6.73
C PHE A 104 -4.10 18.34 6.02
N ALA A 105 -4.06 19.59 6.45
CA ALA A 105 -4.74 20.70 5.82
C ALA A 105 -3.72 21.63 5.16
N LEU A 106 -3.97 22.03 3.92
CA LEU A 106 -3.11 22.98 3.20
C LEU A 106 -3.50 24.40 3.57
N VAL A 107 -2.67 25.07 4.36
CA VAL A 107 -2.83 26.48 4.76
C VAL A 107 -1.70 27.29 4.11
N GLY A 108 -2.05 28.13 3.14
CA GLY A 108 -1.06 28.80 2.31
C GLY A 108 -0.28 27.81 1.44
N ALA A 109 1.00 27.60 1.73
CA ALA A 109 1.88 26.64 1.07
C ALA A 109 2.30 25.46 1.96
N ASP A 110 1.79 25.39 3.19
CA ASP A 110 2.23 24.42 4.19
C ASP A 110 1.14 23.40 4.52
N TRP A 111 1.54 22.15 4.68
CA TRP A 111 0.68 21.08 5.17
C TRP A 111 0.71 21.05 6.71
N VAL A 112 -0.41 21.38 7.32
CA VAL A 112 -0.59 21.40 8.78
C VAL A 112 -1.33 20.14 9.22
N PRO A 113 -0.82 19.36 10.18
CA PRO A 113 -1.51 18.19 10.68
C PRO A 113 -2.89 18.53 11.24
N THR A 114 -3.87 17.67 10.97
CA THR A 114 -5.21 17.78 11.53
C THR A 114 -5.74 16.39 11.91
N ALA A 115 -6.76 16.33 12.74
CA ALA A 115 -7.36 15.06 13.12
C ALA A 115 -8.22 14.50 11.99
N CYS A 116 -8.23 13.18 11.86
CA CYS A 116 -9.18 12.49 11.00
C CYS A 116 -9.77 11.27 11.69
N ARG A 117 -10.96 10.90 11.26
CA ARG A 117 -11.64 9.68 11.65
C ARG A 117 -11.96 8.88 10.39
N VAL A 118 -11.65 7.60 10.42
CA VAL A 118 -11.96 6.70 9.30
C VAL A 118 -12.98 5.67 9.75
N ILE A 119 -14.03 5.52 8.96
CA ILE A 119 -15.05 4.48 9.10
C ILE A 119 -15.10 3.75 7.77
N GLU A 120 -14.77 2.47 7.79
CA GLU A 120 -14.60 1.65 6.57
C GLU A 120 -13.58 2.27 5.62
N ALA A 121 -14.01 2.73 4.46
CA ALA A 121 -13.16 3.38 3.45
C ALA A 121 -13.42 4.90 3.35
N VAL A 122 -14.08 5.52 4.33
CA VAL A 122 -14.38 6.96 4.31
C VAL A 122 -13.65 7.65 5.44
N ALA A 123 -12.75 8.57 5.08
CA ALA A 123 -12.03 9.43 6.01
C ALA A 123 -12.76 10.78 6.13
N THR A 124 -13.04 11.18 7.36
CA THR A 124 -13.57 12.51 7.69
C THR A 124 -12.49 13.29 8.43
N VAL A 125 -12.15 14.46 7.90
CA VAL A 125 -11.08 15.33 8.40
C VAL A 125 -11.68 16.51 9.16
N ASP A 126 -11.04 16.93 10.25
CA ASP A 126 -11.46 18.10 11.01
C ASP A 126 -11.13 19.38 10.25
N LEU A 127 -12.06 20.34 10.30
CA LEU A 127 -11.93 21.64 9.65
C LEU A 127 -10.76 22.45 10.25
N VAL A 128 -9.92 22.98 9.38
CA VAL A 128 -8.86 23.94 9.73
C VAL A 128 -9.14 25.28 9.05
N VAL A 129 -9.19 26.33 9.84
CA VAL A 129 -9.45 27.70 9.34
C VAL A 129 -8.32 28.12 8.40
N GLY A 130 -8.69 28.61 7.22
CA GLY A 130 -7.73 29.02 6.18
C GLY A 130 -7.20 27.90 5.30
N ALA A 131 -7.65 26.66 5.52
CA ALA A 131 -7.28 25.55 4.66
C ALA A 131 -7.99 25.62 3.31
N THR A 132 -7.25 25.37 2.25
CA THR A 132 -7.77 25.30 0.86
C THR A 132 -7.97 23.88 0.38
N ARG A 133 -7.21 22.90 0.91
CA ARG A 133 -7.28 21.49 0.58
C ARG A 133 -6.95 20.64 1.79
N TYR A 134 -7.35 19.38 1.71
CA TYR A 134 -7.04 18.36 2.71
C TYR A 134 -6.41 17.15 2.07
N MET A 135 -5.42 16.58 2.73
CA MET A 135 -4.76 15.34 2.32
C MET A 135 -4.97 14.29 3.41
N VAL A 136 -5.32 13.09 3.00
CA VAL A 136 -5.35 11.92 3.88
C VAL A 136 -4.31 10.93 3.41
N GLN A 137 -3.51 10.41 4.33
CA GLN A 137 -2.49 9.38 4.10
C GLN A 137 -2.79 8.16 4.96
N TRP A 138 -2.70 6.98 4.38
CA TRP A 138 -2.93 5.73 5.10
C TRP A 138 -2.04 4.62 4.57
N MET A 139 -1.79 3.62 5.41
CA MET A 139 -1.14 2.38 5.02
C MET A 139 -2.22 1.39 4.60
N PRO A 140 -2.16 0.80 3.40
CA PRO A 140 -3.22 -0.07 2.90
C PRO A 140 -3.11 -1.49 3.43
N VAL A 141 -4.25 -2.20 3.39
CA VAL A 141 -4.36 -3.64 3.54
C VAL A 141 -5.05 -4.22 2.31
N TYR A 142 -4.49 -5.31 1.78
CA TYR A 142 -5.03 -6.01 0.62
C TYR A 142 -5.21 -7.50 0.91
N ASN A 143 -6.19 -8.11 0.23
CA ASN A 143 -6.23 -9.55 0.06
C ASN A 143 -5.57 -9.90 -1.27
N VAL A 144 -4.53 -10.71 -1.24
CA VAL A 144 -3.66 -10.94 -2.39
C VAL A 144 -3.40 -12.40 -2.64
N PHE A 145 -3.15 -12.75 -3.90
CA PHE A 145 -2.38 -13.93 -4.23
C PHE A 145 -0.90 -13.55 -4.27
N ALA A 146 -0.11 -14.21 -3.44
CA ALA A 146 1.33 -13.98 -3.36
C ALA A 146 2.08 -15.21 -3.91
N SER A 147 3.22 -14.97 -4.53
CA SER A 147 4.13 -16.05 -4.92
C SER A 147 5.04 -16.42 -3.74
N LYS A 148 5.28 -17.73 -3.57
CA LYS A 148 6.27 -18.18 -2.58
C LYS A 148 7.61 -17.54 -2.87
N PRO A 149 8.25 -16.84 -1.90
CA PRO A 149 9.46 -16.09 -2.17
C PRO A 149 10.62 -16.99 -2.60
N PRO A 150 11.28 -16.69 -3.73
CA PRO A 150 12.59 -17.26 -4.02
C PRO A 150 13.58 -16.78 -2.97
N LYS A 151 14.49 -17.64 -2.59
CA LYS A 151 15.48 -17.40 -1.55
C LYS A 151 16.88 -17.49 -2.13
N SER A 152 17.76 -16.60 -1.66
CA SER A 152 19.18 -16.65 -1.93
C SER A 152 19.96 -16.50 -0.62
N MET A 153 21.16 -17.07 -0.58
CA MET A 153 22.06 -16.93 0.55
C MET A 153 23.47 -16.58 0.01
N SER A 154 24.04 -15.54 0.58
CA SER A 154 25.45 -15.21 0.38
C SER A 154 26.25 -15.62 1.62
N ALA A 155 27.05 -16.68 1.48
CA ALA A 155 27.89 -17.16 2.60
C ALA A 155 28.98 -16.16 2.97
N SER A 156 29.50 -15.40 2.00
CA SER A 156 30.55 -14.40 2.24
C SER A 156 30.05 -13.17 3.01
N GLN A 157 28.78 -12.82 2.82
CA GLN A 157 28.14 -11.68 3.48
C GLN A 157 27.25 -12.09 4.65
N ALA A 158 27.05 -13.39 4.86
CA ALA A 158 26.11 -13.94 5.83
C ALA A 158 24.70 -13.34 5.71
N THR A 159 24.21 -13.18 4.48
CA THR A 159 22.92 -12.55 4.18
C THR A 159 22.00 -13.48 3.41
N PHE A 160 20.70 -13.33 3.67
CA PHE A 160 19.60 -14.01 2.97
C PHE A 160 18.81 -12.98 2.18
N GLY A 161 18.71 -13.18 0.86
CA GLY A 161 17.86 -12.38 -0.02
C GLY A 161 16.53 -13.08 -0.27
N TRP A 162 15.47 -12.31 -0.38
CA TRP A 162 14.13 -12.80 -0.65
C TRP A 162 13.30 -11.74 -1.40
N SER A 163 12.31 -12.19 -2.13
CA SER A 163 11.35 -11.30 -2.80
C SER A 163 9.98 -11.97 -2.90
N ILE A 164 8.93 -11.18 -2.80
CA ILE A 164 7.53 -11.61 -2.90
C ILE A 164 6.89 -10.76 -3.99
N ALA A 165 6.32 -11.43 -5.00
CA ALA A 165 5.39 -10.79 -5.93
C ALA A 165 3.97 -11.07 -5.47
N TRP A 166 3.08 -10.09 -5.58
CA TRP A 166 1.71 -10.19 -5.14
C TRP A 166 0.75 -9.43 -6.08
N GLU A 167 -0.47 -9.92 -6.15
CA GLU A 167 -1.57 -9.31 -6.90
C GLU A 167 -2.85 -9.35 -6.05
N GLU A 168 -3.58 -8.25 -6.03
CA GLU A 168 -4.88 -8.14 -5.36
C GLU A 168 -5.93 -8.99 -6.07
N ILE A 169 -6.78 -9.69 -5.28
CA ILE A 169 -7.87 -10.55 -5.78
C ILE A 169 -9.07 -9.78 -6.29
#